data_19aecae95cb32fcd8870bb49c99c38f1
#
_entry.id   19aecae95cb32fcd8870bb49c99c38f1
#
_cell.length_a   1.000
_cell.length_b   1.000
_cell.length_c   1.000
_cell.angle_alpha   90.00
_cell.angle_beta   90.00
_cell.angle_gamma   90.00
#
_symmetry.space_group_name_H-M   'P 1'
#
loop_
_entity.id
_entity.type
_entity.pdbx_description
1 polymer ?
#
loop_
_entity_poly.entity_id
_entity_poly.type
_entity_poly.pdbx_seq_one_letter_code
_entity_poly.pdbx_strand_id
1 'polypeptide(L)'
;MGGIAINPDNTISGQVLETLNNYPELLRQKPPGTVLHRVQPSRYDANPVHYRADYRADSDTRYADPARQIGVYSLGFTAEVAVAESFQPGQGIDDQTVSLWRLKQASLHRLKAARVLNLVDVAALANRATHHKVRDIVQARGEGREGYALTQKSSQACMDIRKVDGLLYPSAVYMVTGSMQGCNLVLFEGRECQVDVVSHQLVMEPLLSNGETAAEFLESLGVVLE
;
A
#
# COMPACT_ATOMS: atom_id res chain seq x y z
N MET A 1 -21.54 23.63 -34.15
CA MET A 1 -21.35 22.89 -32.92
C MET A 1 -19.89 22.41 -32.90
N GLY A 2 -19.01 23.18 -32.25
CA GLY A 2 -17.59 22.85 -32.16
C GLY A 2 -17.41 21.77 -31.08
N GLY A 3 -17.06 20.55 -31.48
CA GLY A 3 -16.61 19.55 -30.57
C GLY A 3 -15.32 20.02 -29.90
N ILE A 4 -15.31 20.14 -28.60
CA ILE A 4 -14.10 20.34 -27.81
C ILE A 4 -13.27 19.07 -28.04
N ALA A 5 -12.19 19.20 -28.81
CA ALA A 5 -11.18 18.13 -28.89
C ALA A 5 -10.63 17.95 -27.47
N ILE A 6 -10.99 16.85 -26.84
CA ILE A 6 -10.39 16.45 -25.56
C ILE A 6 -8.93 16.15 -25.90
N ASN A 7 -8.05 17.04 -25.45
CA ASN A 7 -6.62 16.82 -25.57
C ASN A 7 -6.30 15.50 -24.85
N PRO A 8 -5.80 14.46 -25.54
CA PRO A 8 -5.47 13.17 -24.90
C PRO A 8 -4.46 13.31 -23.75
N ASP A 9 -3.72 14.42 -23.70
CA ASP A 9 -2.76 14.73 -22.64
C ASP A 9 -3.42 15.13 -21.30
N ASN A 10 -4.72 15.32 -21.26
CA ASN A 10 -5.44 15.72 -20.02
C ASN A 10 -6.06 14.52 -19.28
N THR A 11 -5.63 13.32 -19.60
CA THR A 11 -5.98 12.10 -18.85
C THR A 11 -5.14 12.03 -17.57
N ILE A 12 -5.62 11.31 -16.54
CA ILE A 12 -4.86 11.07 -15.29
C ILE A 12 -3.49 10.48 -15.62
N SER A 13 -3.42 9.54 -16.55
CA SER A 13 -2.17 8.91 -16.99
C SER A 13 -1.21 9.91 -17.62
N GLY A 14 -1.69 10.81 -18.50
CA GLY A 14 -0.88 11.86 -19.10
C GLY A 14 -0.33 12.83 -18.04
N GLN A 15 -1.17 13.27 -17.10
CA GLN A 15 -0.75 14.14 -15.99
C GLN A 15 0.29 13.49 -15.08
N VAL A 16 0.14 12.21 -14.76
CA VAL A 16 1.11 11.45 -13.94
C VAL A 16 2.45 11.37 -14.65
N LEU A 17 2.46 10.99 -15.94
CA LEU A 17 3.67 10.88 -16.74
C LEU A 17 4.40 12.22 -16.88
N GLU A 18 3.68 13.27 -17.22
CA GLU A 18 4.21 14.64 -17.32
C GLU A 18 4.80 15.09 -15.98
N THR A 19 4.07 14.87 -14.89
CA THR A 19 4.52 15.27 -13.55
C THR A 19 5.81 14.54 -13.15
N LEU A 20 5.89 13.23 -13.38
CA LEU A 20 7.10 12.46 -13.07
C LEU A 20 8.30 12.84 -13.95
N ASN A 21 8.08 13.29 -15.18
CA ASN A 21 9.15 13.79 -16.03
C ASN A 21 9.65 15.17 -15.58
N ASN A 22 8.75 16.05 -15.15
CA ASN A 22 9.07 17.40 -14.70
C ASN A 22 9.65 17.43 -13.27
N TYR A 23 9.33 16.43 -12.46
CA TYR A 23 9.70 16.35 -11.03
C TYR A 23 10.29 14.96 -10.70
N PRO A 24 11.50 14.64 -11.16
CA PRO A 24 12.12 13.33 -10.96
C PRO A 24 12.34 13.01 -9.48
N GLU A 25 12.37 13.99 -8.59
CA GLU A 25 12.48 13.81 -7.14
C GLU A 25 11.25 13.14 -6.51
N LEU A 26 10.12 13.04 -7.24
CA LEU A 26 8.97 12.27 -6.82
C LEU A 26 9.24 10.76 -6.84
N LEU A 27 10.27 10.33 -7.56
CA LEU A 27 10.74 8.96 -7.55
C LEU A 27 11.72 8.76 -6.40
N ARG A 28 11.21 8.25 -5.28
CA ARG A 28 11.98 7.98 -4.07
C ARG A 28 12.69 6.65 -4.17
N GLN A 29 14.00 6.67 -3.99
CA GLN A 29 14.80 5.45 -3.94
C GLN A 29 14.89 4.91 -2.51
N LYS A 30 14.68 3.60 -2.36
CA LYS A 30 14.94 2.86 -1.13
C LYS A 30 16.11 1.92 -1.37
N PRO A 31 17.17 2.01 -0.54
CA PRO A 31 18.37 1.21 -0.72
C PRO A 31 18.11 -0.28 -0.46
N PRO A 32 18.95 -1.17 -1.00
CA PRO A 32 18.97 -2.57 -0.61
C PRO A 32 19.08 -2.71 0.91
N GLY A 33 18.44 -3.73 1.46
CA GLY A 33 18.42 -3.96 2.92
C GLY A 33 17.38 -3.12 3.68
N THR A 34 16.65 -2.19 3.01
CA THR A 34 15.49 -1.51 3.65
C THR A 34 14.55 -2.56 4.22
N VAL A 35 14.29 -2.47 5.51
CA VAL A 35 13.40 -3.41 6.22
C VAL A 35 11.96 -3.04 5.95
N LEU A 36 11.15 -4.05 5.67
CA LEU A 36 9.74 -3.96 5.34
C LEU A 36 8.98 -5.05 6.08
N HIS A 37 7.68 -4.81 6.31
CA HIS A 37 6.83 -5.73 7.05
C HIS A 37 5.53 -6.02 6.31
N ARG A 38 5.03 -7.24 6.47
CA ARG A 38 3.73 -7.66 5.94
C ARG A 38 3.03 -8.57 6.92
N VAL A 39 1.74 -8.38 7.08
CA VAL A 39 0.86 -9.34 7.74
C VAL A 39 0.06 -10.08 6.68
N GLN A 40 -0.07 -11.39 6.86
CA GLN A 40 -0.93 -12.25 6.02
C GLN A 40 -1.40 -13.47 6.82
N PRO A 41 -2.44 -14.20 6.36
CA PRO A 41 -2.82 -15.45 6.98
C PRO A 41 -1.66 -16.45 7.01
N SER A 42 -1.40 -17.10 8.16
CA SER A 42 -0.27 -18.02 8.38
C SER A 42 -0.25 -19.21 7.42
N ARG A 43 -1.40 -19.59 6.85
CA ARG A 43 -1.47 -20.62 5.81
C ARG A 43 -0.66 -20.29 4.53
N TYR A 44 -0.22 -19.04 4.37
CA TYR A 44 0.59 -18.59 3.22
C TYR A 44 2.05 -18.33 3.58
N ASP A 45 2.51 -18.76 4.74
CA ASP A 45 3.86 -18.49 5.25
C ASP A 45 4.99 -19.02 4.35
N ALA A 46 4.74 -20.12 3.62
CA ALA A 46 5.72 -20.70 2.71
C ALA A 46 6.13 -19.78 1.56
N ASN A 47 5.27 -18.85 1.16
CA ASN A 47 5.56 -17.88 0.11
C ASN A 47 4.80 -16.57 0.34
N PRO A 48 5.34 -15.64 1.13
CA PRO A 48 4.69 -14.36 1.42
C PRO A 48 4.65 -13.41 0.23
N VAL A 49 5.48 -13.62 -0.80
CA VAL A 49 5.47 -12.81 -2.03
C VAL A 49 4.58 -13.49 -3.06
N HIS A 50 3.33 -13.11 -3.06
CA HIS A 50 2.33 -13.68 -3.96
C HIS A 50 1.63 -12.62 -4.80
N TYR A 51 1.72 -12.79 -6.11
CA TYR A 51 0.92 -12.09 -7.11
C TYR A 51 -0.04 -13.09 -7.77
N ARG A 52 -1.03 -13.59 -7.03
CA ARG A 52 -1.92 -14.62 -7.57
C ARG A 52 -2.99 -14.03 -8.46
N ALA A 53 -3.17 -14.61 -9.66
CA ALA A 53 -4.14 -14.17 -10.64
C ALA A 53 -5.60 -14.30 -10.15
N ASP A 54 -5.89 -15.32 -9.34
CA ASP A 54 -7.20 -15.55 -8.72
C ASP A 54 -7.60 -14.44 -7.74
N TYR A 55 -6.65 -13.85 -7.03
CA TYR A 55 -6.92 -12.71 -6.15
C TYR A 55 -7.06 -11.36 -6.88
N ARG A 56 -6.56 -11.25 -8.10
CA ARG A 56 -6.73 -10.03 -8.92
C ARG A 56 -8.18 -9.79 -9.26
N ALA A 57 -8.96 -10.88 -9.47
CA ALA A 57 -10.38 -10.78 -9.81
C ALA A 57 -11.20 -10.06 -8.73
N ASP A 58 -10.84 -10.24 -7.45
CA ASP A 58 -11.57 -9.72 -6.30
C ASP A 58 -10.83 -8.58 -5.58
N SER A 59 -9.67 -8.17 -6.10
CA SER A 59 -8.86 -7.12 -5.48
C SER A 59 -9.42 -5.74 -5.77
N ASP A 60 -10.24 -5.25 -4.87
CA ASP A 60 -10.72 -3.85 -4.83
C ASP A 60 -9.84 -2.99 -3.92
N THR A 61 -8.52 -3.23 -3.93
CA THR A 61 -7.60 -2.43 -3.14
C THR A 61 -7.34 -1.07 -3.79
N ARG A 62 -6.99 -0.09 -2.97
CA ARG A 62 -6.78 1.31 -3.36
C ARG A 62 -5.85 1.51 -4.55
N TYR A 63 -4.79 0.70 -4.63
CA TYR A 63 -3.76 0.81 -5.67
C TYR A 63 -3.70 -0.40 -6.59
N ALA A 64 -4.78 -1.19 -6.66
CA ALA A 64 -4.88 -2.28 -7.62
C ALA A 64 -4.87 -1.77 -9.06
N ASP A 65 -4.44 -2.61 -9.98
CA ASP A 65 -4.60 -2.37 -11.40
C ASP A 65 -6.08 -2.48 -11.78
N PRO A 66 -6.72 -1.42 -12.30
CA PRO A 66 -8.13 -1.47 -12.72
C PRO A 66 -8.34 -2.47 -13.86
N ALA A 67 -7.31 -2.71 -14.70
CA ALA A 67 -7.33 -3.73 -15.75
C ALA A 67 -7.06 -5.14 -15.21
N ARG A 68 -6.63 -5.28 -13.95
CA ARG A 68 -6.36 -6.55 -13.26
C ARG A 68 -5.29 -7.43 -13.93
N GLN A 69 -4.38 -6.82 -14.66
CA GLN A 69 -3.30 -7.52 -15.34
C GLN A 69 -2.04 -7.58 -14.47
N ILE A 70 -1.80 -6.56 -13.66
CA ILE A 70 -0.62 -6.42 -12.81
C ILE A 70 -1.03 -6.61 -11.35
N GLY A 71 -0.43 -7.59 -10.71
CA GLY A 71 -0.60 -7.82 -9.28
C GLY A 71 0.10 -6.76 -8.44
N VAL A 72 -0.41 -6.55 -7.22
CA VAL A 72 0.17 -5.62 -6.24
C VAL A 72 0.50 -6.34 -4.95
N TYR A 73 1.58 -5.89 -4.28
CA TYR A 73 2.08 -6.46 -3.05
C TYR A 73 2.31 -5.36 -2.01
N SER A 74 1.44 -5.32 -1.01
CA SER A 74 1.44 -4.25 0.01
C SER A 74 2.33 -4.59 1.19
N LEU A 75 3.07 -3.60 1.68
CA LEU A 75 4.06 -3.68 2.75
C LEU A 75 4.02 -2.42 3.62
N GLY A 76 4.33 -2.55 4.91
CA GLY A 76 4.58 -1.43 5.80
C GLY A 76 6.07 -1.22 6.06
N PHE A 77 6.47 0.01 6.36
CA PHE A 77 7.85 0.29 6.80
C PHE A 77 8.11 -0.15 8.24
N THR A 78 7.06 -0.35 9.03
CA THR A 78 7.14 -0.89 10.39
C THR A 78 6.14 -2.02 10.59
N ALA A 79 6.37 -2.80 11.64
CA ALA A 79 5.45 -3.85 12.03
C ALA A 79 4.09 -3.26 12.44
N GLU A 80 4.10 -2.13 13.13
CA GLU A 80 2.90 -1.39 13.57
C GLU A 80 2.03 -1.00 12.36
N VAL A 81 2.62 -0.43 11.32
CA VAL A 81 1.91 -0.08 10.09
C VAL A 81 1.31 -1.33 9.44
N ALA A 82 2.10 -2.42 9.33
CA ALA A 82 1.62 -3.66 8.72
C ALA A 82 0.45 -4.29 9.52
N VAL A 83 0.51 -4.24 10.85
CA VAL A 83 -0.55 -4.72 11.75
C VAL A 83 -1.79 -3.82 11.63
N ALA A 84 -1.63 -2.51 11.75
CA ALA A 84 -2.74 -1.56 11.66
C ALA A 84 -3.49 -1.68 10.32
N GLU A 85 -2.78 -1.67 9.20
CA GLU A 85 -3.39 -1.79 7.86
C GLU A 85 -4.08 -3.13 7.60
N SER A 86 -3.68 -4.19 8.33
CA SER A 86 -4.26 -5.52 8.17
C SER A 86 -5.47 -5.79 9.05
N PHE A 87 -5.54 -5.13 10.20
CA PHE A 87 -6.55 -5.42 11.21
C PHE A 87 -7.41 -4.23 11.60
N GLN A 88 -7.00 -3.00 11.27
CA GLN A 88 -7.92 -1.90 11.50
C GLN A 88 -9.06 -2.00 10.48
N PRO A 89 -10.32 -2.11 10.94
CA PRO A 89 -11.47 -2.16 10.05
C PRO A 89 -11.50 -0.92 9.17
N GLY A 90 -11.85 -1.09 7.91
CA GLY A 90 -12.22 0.04 7.07
C GLY A 90 -13.35 0.80 7.76
N GLN A 91 -13.39 2.13 7.66
CA GLN A 91 -14.46 2.92 8.32
C GLN A 91 -15.85 2.62 7.71
N GLY A 92 -16.42 1.52 8.10
CA GLY A 92 -17.85 1.36 8.23
C GLY A 92 -18.15 1.61 9.71
N ILE A 93 -19.09 2.41 9.98
CA ILE A 93 -19.32 3.15 11.24
C ILE A 93 -19.51 2.25 12.48
N ASP A 94 -19.73 0.95 12.33
CA ASP A 94 -20.17 0.08 13.42
C ASP A 94 -19.25 -1.12 13.74
N ASP A 95 -18.17 -1.37 12.99
CA ASP A 95 -17.35 -2.56 13.19
C ASP A 95 -15.86 -2.25 13.35
N GLN A 96 -15.49 -1.68 14.50
CA GLN A 96 -14.11 -1.65 14.96
C GLN A 96 -13.69 -2.98 15.60
N THR A 97 -14.44 -4.05 15.34
CA THR A 97 -14.24 -5.34 15.95
C THR A 97 -13.37 -6.24 15.07
N VAL A 98 -12.36 -6.84 15.68
CA VAL A 98 -11.48 -7.84 15.04
C VAL A 98 -11.51 -9.12 15.86
N SER A 99 -11.78 -10.24 15.20
CA SER A 99 -11.75 -11.53 15.86
C SER A 99 -10.33 -11.89 16.30
N LEU A 100 -10.13 -12.20 17.58
CA LEU A 100 -8.89 -12.75 18.12
C LEU A 100 -8.45 -14.02 17.38
N TRP A 101 -9.40 -14.81 16.88
CA TRP A 101 -9.06 -15.98 16.05
C TRP A 101 -8.35 -15.55 14.77
N ARG A 102 -8.81 -14.50 14.10
CA ARG A 102 -8.17 -13.97 12.89
C ARG A 102 -6.76 -13.47 13.18
N LEU A 103 -6.57 -12.80 14.31
CA LEU A 103 -5.26 -12.32 14.75
C LEU A 103 -4.29 -13.48 15.00
N LYS A 104 -4.76 -14.53 15.70
CA LYS A 104 -3.98 -15.75 15.97
C LYS A 104 -3.63 -16.56 14.73
N GLN A 105 -4.39 -16.42 13.64
CA GLN A 105 -4.16 -17.11 12.36
C GLN A 105 -3.35 -16.26 11.37
N ALA A 106 -2.74 -15.19 11.82
CA ALA A 106 -1.93 -14.32 10.98
C ALA A 106 -0.46 -14.38 11.35
N SER A 107 0.41 -14.24 10.36
CA SER A 107 1.85 -14.12 10.53
C SER A 107 2.36 -12.75 10.12
N LEU A 108 3.30 -12.23 10.89
CA LEU A 108 4.07 -11.04 10.60
C LEU A 108 5.38 -11.47 9.93
N HIS A 109 5.55 -11.03 8.69
CA HIS A 109 6.77 -11.26 7.92
C HIS A 109 7.65 -10.02 7.97
N ARG A 110 8.95 -10.26 8.17
CA ARG A 110 10.00 -9.28 8.01
C ARG A 110 10.71 -9.55 6.70
N LEU A 111 10.77 -8.54 5.85
CA LEU A 111 11.39 -8.59 4.54
C LEU A 111 12.49 -7.54 4.42
N LYS A 112 13.33 -7.69 3.42
CA LYS A 112 14.32 -6.67 3.03
C LYS A 112 14.25 -6.41 1.54
N ALA A 113 14.43 -5.15 1.16
CA ALA A 113 14.63 -4.82 -0.24
C ALA A 113 15.87 -5.55 -0.77
N ALA A 114 15.70 -6.35 -1.82
CA ALA A 114 16.79 -7.13 -2.45
C ALA A 114 17.71 -6.25 -3.29
N ARG A 115 17.17 -5.14 -3.80
CA ARG A 115 17.86 -4.13 -4.60
C ARG A 115 17.34 -2.73 -4.31
N VAL A 116 17.85 -1.73 -5.01
CA VAL A 116 17.23 -0.39 -4.96
C VAL A 116 15.80 -0.47 -5.49
N LEU A 117 14.85 0.04 -4.72
CA LEU A 117 13.45 0.17 -5.12
C LEU A 117 13.15 1.62 -5.51
N ASN A 118 12.61 1.81 -6.69
CA ASN A 118 12.18 3.11 -7.20
C ASN A 118 10.67 3.26 -6.98
N LEU A 119 10.29 4.07 -6.00
CA LEU A 119 8.89 4.22 -5.54
C LEU A 119 8.39 5.63 -5.86
N VAL A 120 7.22 5.73 -6.46
CA VAL A 120 6.56 7.04 -6.63
C VAL A 120 5.93 7.47 -5.32
N ASP A 121 6.30 8.66 -4.84
CA ASP A 121 5.69 9.31 -3.68
C ASP A 121 4.29 9.82 -4.06
N VAL A 122 3.27 9.04 -3.71
CA VAL A 122 1.86 9.30 -4.08
C VAL A 122 1.37 10.61 -3.48
N ALA A 123 1.78 10.94 -2.25
CA ALA A 123 1.35 12.18 -1.60
C ALA A 123 1.89 13.40 -2.35
N ALA A 124 3.16 13.37 -2.70
CA ALA A 124 3.79 14.45 -3.45
C ALA A 124 3.26 14.53 -4.91
N LEU A 125 3.03 13.37 -5.55
CA LEU A 125 2.45 13.29 -6.89
C LEU A 125 1.04 13.89 -6.91
N ALA A 126 0.18 13.53 -5.95
CA ALA A 126 -1.18 14.01 -5.86
C ALA A 126 -1.26 15.53 -5.74
N ASN A 127 -0.36 16.13 -4.96
CA ASN A 127 -0.31 17.59 -4.80
C ASN A 127 0.04 18.33 -6.09
N ARG A 128 0.69 17.67 -7.05
CA ARG A 128 1.18 18.30 -8.29
C ARG A 128 0.38 17.93 -9.52
N ALA A 129 0.01 16.65 -9.67
CA ALA A 129 -0.61 16.15 -10.90
C ALA A 129 -2.13 16.25 -10.92
N THR A 130 -2.79 16.04 -9.79
CA THR A 130 -4.24 15.84 -9.75
C THR A 130 -5.01 16.97 -9.10
N HIS A 131 -4.34 17.94 -8.51
CA HIS A 131 -4.93 19.01 -7.69
C HIS A 131 -5.84 18.52 -6.55
N HIS A 132 -5.87 17.21 -6.30
CA HIS A 132 -6.58 16.63 -5.17
C HIS A 132 -5.77 16.79 -3.89
N LYS A 133 -6.45 17.04 -2.78
CA LYS A 133 -5.78 17.06 -1.48
C LYS A 133 -5.23 15.67 -1.17
N VAL A 134 -4.02 15.61 -0.62
CA VAL A 134 -3.39 14.36 -0.18
C VAL A 134 -4.34 13.52 0.67
N ARG A 135 -5.09 14.17 1.55
CA ARG A 135 -6.10 13.53 2.37
C ARG A 135 -7.12 12.72 1.56
N ASP A 136 -7.61 13.27 0.45
CA ASP A 136 -8.65 12.63 -0.35
C ASP A 136 -8.12 11.36 -1.04
N ILE A 137 -6.84 11.34 -1.39
CA ILE A 137 -6.19 10.18 -2.01
C ILE A 137 -5.78 9.15 -0.96
N VAL A 138 -5.13 9.58 0.14
CA VAL A 138 -4.68 8.68 1.21
C VAL A 138 -5.85 8.08 1.97
N GLN A 139 -6.89 8.86 2.20
CA GLN A 139 -8.12 8.43 2.87
C GLN A 139 -9.22 8.00 1.90
N ALA A 140 -8.92 7.86 0.61
CA ALA A 140 -9.88 7.33 -0.35
C ALA A 140 -10.39 5.99 0.16
N ARG A 141 -11.55 6.03 0.79
CA ARG A 141 -12.29 4.89 1.31
C ARG A 141 -13.51 4.82 0.45
N GLY A 142 -13.43 3.96 -0.55
CA GLY A 142 -14.53 3.82 -1.45
C GLY A 142 -15.61 2.95 -0.82
N GLU A 143 -16.83 3.36 -0.99
CA GLU A 143 -17.91 2.40 -1.06
C GLU A 143 -17.73 1.64 -2.37
N GLY A 144 -17.04 0.49 -2.30
CA GLY A 144 -16.75 -0.34 -3.47
C GLY A 144 -15.71 0.24 -4.43
N ARG A 145 -15.76 -0.22 -5.69
CA ARG A 145 -14.78 0.11 -6.74
C ARG A 145 -14.72 1.59 -7.10
N GLU A 146 -15.83 2.31 -7.01
CA GLU A 146 -15.91 3.70 -7.44
C GLU A 146 -15.06 4.63 -6.56
N GLY A 147 -14.97 4.35 -5.25
CA GLY A 147 -14.18 5.15 -4.32
C GLY A 147 -12.68 5.10 -4.56
N TYR A 148 -12.16 4.07 -5.25
CA TYR A 148 -10.74 3.94 -5.57
C TYR A 148 -10.39 4.29 -7.02
N ALA A 149 -11.35 4.69 -7.84
CA ALA A 149 -11.13 4.88 -9.28
C ALA A 149 -9.97 5.84 -9.61
N LEU A 150 -9.82 6.93 -8.84
CA LEU A 150 -8.73 7.88 -9.04
C LEU A 150 -7.37 7.30 -8.67
N THR A 151 -7.28 6.65 -7.50
CA THR A 151 -6.03 6.06 -7.02
C THR A 151 -5.60 4.88 -7.88
N GLN A 152 -6.53 4.07 -8.35
CA GLN A 152 -6.26 2.95 -9.27
C GLN A 152 -5.78 3.44 -10.64
N LYS A 153 -6.38 4.49 -11.22
CA LYS A 153 -5.90 5.08 -12.48
C LYS A 153 -4.50 5.68 -12.34
N SER A 154 -4.23 6.35 -11.21
CA SER A 154 -2.89 6.88 -10.93
C SER A 154 -1.86 5.76 -10.73
N SER A 155 -2.25 4.67 -10.08
CA SER A 155 -1.44 3.47 -9.92
C SER A 155 -1.11 2.82 -11.26
N GLN A 156 -2.12 2.65 -12.12
CA GLN A 156 -1.95 2.10 -13.47
C GLN A 156 -0.95 2.90 -14.30
N ALA A 157 -1.06 4.24 -14.27
CA ALA A 157 -0.09 5.10 -14.97
C ALA A 157 1.35 4.88 -14.48
N CYS A 158 1.54 4.63 -13.18
CA CYS A 158 2.85 4.29 -12.63
C CYS A 158 3.29 2.86 -13.00
N MET A 159 2.36 1.91 -13.11
CA MET A 159 2.63 0.53 -13.55
C MET A 159 3.16 0.47 -14.98
N ASP A 160 2.72 1.37 -15.85
CA ASP A 160 3.18 1.45 -17.25
C ASP A 160 4.64 1.93 -17.37
N ILE A 161 5.20 2.51 -16.32
CA ILE A 161 6.58 3.00 -16.30
C ILE A 161 7.52 1.91 -15.77
N ARG A 162 8.27 1.24 -16.65
CA ARG A 162 9.13 0.11 -16.29
C ARG A 162 10.13 0.36 -15.16
N LYS A 163 10.66 1.60 -15.04
CA LYS A 163 11.60 1.97 -13.98
C LYS A 163 10.96 2.15 -12.61
N VAL A 164 9.63 2.17 -12.52
CA VAL A 164 8.89 2.30 -11.27
C VAL A 164 8.59 0.90 -10.73
N ASP A 165 9.06 0.63 -9.51
CA ASP A 165 8.85 -0.64 -8.82
C ASP A 165 7.54 -0.67 -8.05
N GLY A 166 7.03 0.50 -7.67
CA GLY A 166 5.85 0.59 -6.85
C GLY A 166 5.54 2.02 -6.39
N LEU A 167 4.66 2.12 -5.42
CA LEU A 167 4.20 3.38 -4.83
C LEU A 167 4.56 3.45 -3.35
N LEU A 168 4.81 4.66 -2.87
CA LEU A 168 5.02 5.00 -1.47
C LEU A 168 3.90 5.94 -1.03
N TYR A 169 3.24 5.65 0.09
CA TYR A 169 2.13 6.45 0.58
C TYR A 169 2.02 6.38 2.11
N PRO A 170 1.55 7.46 2.78
CA PRO A 170 1.30 7.43 4.21
C PRO A 170 0.17 6.47 4.54
N SER A 171 0.28 5.78 5.67
CA SER A 171 -0.82 4.98 6.21
C SER A 171 -2.03 5.88 6.51
N ALA A 172 -3.23 5.41 6.19
CA ALA A 172 -4.46 6.10 6.53
C ALA A 172 -4.93 5.81 7.98
N VAL A 173 -4.37 4.75 8.57
CA VAL A 173 -4.81 4.22 9.86
C VAL A 173 -3.76 4.39 10.96
N TYR A 174 -2.49 4.47 10.61
CA TYR A 174 -1.39 4.68 11.54
C TYR A 174 -0.40 5.71 10.96
N MET A 175 -0.74 6.97 11.09
CA MET A 175 0.09 8.07 10.59
C MET A 175 1.09 8.51 11.65
N VAL A 176 2.38 8.48 11.30
CA VAL A 176 3.46 9.09 12.07
C VAL A 176 3.94 10.32 11.31
N THR A 177 3.64 11.50 11.84
CA THR A 177 3.92 12.76 11.17
C THR A 177 5.43 12.96 10.98
N GLY A 178 5.82 13.29 9.74
CA GLY A 178 7.22 13.61 9.42
C GLY A 178 8.17 12.41 9.38
N SER A 179 7.66 11.19 9.45
CA SER A 179 8.46 9.97 9.45
C SER A 179 8.00 8.96 8.40
N MET A 180 8.96 8.26 7.79
CA MET A 180 8.69 7.10 6.95
C MET A 180 8.10 5.91 7.73
N GLN A 181 8.21 5.91 9.05
CA GLN A 181 7.67 4.84 9.91
C GLN A 181 6.16 4.69 9.78
N GLY A 182 5.44 5.77 9.50
CA GLY A 182 4.00 5.74 9.24
C GLY A 182 3.62 5.54 7.78
N CYS A 183 4.52 5.01 6.95
CA CYS A 183 4.26 4.84 5.52
C CYS A 183 4.08 3.37 5.13
N ASN A 184 3.30 3.19 4.09
CA ASN A 184 3.16 1.95 3.34
C ASN A 184 3.87 2.07 2.00
N LEU A 185 4.13 0.92 1.41
CA LEU A 185 4.45 0.81 0.00
C LEU A 185 3.65 -0.31 -0.65
N VAL A 186 3.43 -0.19 -1.94
CA VAL A 186 2.91 -1.25 -2.78
C VAL A 186 3.90 -1.51 -3.90
N LEU A 187 4.27 -2.78 -4.11
CA LEU A 187 5.15 -3.20 -5.19
C LEU A 187 4.34 -3.79 -6.33
N PHE A 188 4.82 -3.60 -7.55
CA PHE A 188 4.16 -4.07 -8.78
C PHE A 188 4.76 -5.39 -9.26
N GLU A 189 3.89 -6.31 -9.68
CA GLU A 189 4.28 -7.54 -10.35
C GLU A 189 5.03 -7.27 -11.67
N GLY A 190 5.79 -8.25 -12.13
CA GLY A 190 6.54 -8.16 -13.39
C GLY A 190 7.81 -7.34 -13.33
N ARG A 191 8.27 -6.99 -12.12
CA ARG A 191 9.60 -6.42 -11.87
C ARG A 191 10.56 -7.53 -11.44
N GLU A 192 11.88 -7.29 -11.55
CA GLU A 192 12.89 -8.19 -10.96
C GLU A 192 12.67 -8.36 -9.46
N CYS A 193 13.29 -9.38 -8.86
CA CYS A 193 13.17 -9.66 -7.42
C CYS A 193 13.34 -8.38 -6.60
N GLN A 194 12.29 -7.99 -5.90
CA GLN A 194 12.21 -6.73 -5.19
C GLN A 194 12.52 -6.88 -3.70
N VAL A 195 12.14 -8.01 -3.11
CA VAL A 195 12.26 -8.26 -1.68
C VAL A 195 12.64 -9.69 -1.38
N ASP A 196 13.46 -9.87 -0.33
CA ASP A 196 13.80 -11.15 0.27
C ASP A 196 13.08 -11.30 1.60
N VAL A 197 12.61 -12.52 1.90
CA VAL A 197 12.04 -12.85 3.21
C VAL A 197 13.16 -13.13 4.18
N VAL A 198 13.16 -12.42 5.32
CA VAL A 198 14.16 -12.57 6.37
C VAL A 198 13.67 -13.51 7.47
N SER A 199 12.45 -13.30 7.93
CA SER A 199 11.82 -14.10 8.97
C SER A 199 10.30 -13.92 8.96
N HIS A 200 9.61 -14.84 9.61
CA HIS A 200 8.19 -14.70 9.94
C HIS A 200 7.92 -15.31 11.31
N GLN A 201 6.86 -14.88 11.94
CA GLN A 201 6.34 -15.38 13.21
C GLN A 201 4.86 -15.08 13.33
N LEU A 202 4.12 -15.77 14.19
CA LEU A 202 2.73 -15.44 14.44
C LEU A 202 2.62 -14.01 14.97
N VAL A 203 1.62 -13.26 14.53
CA VAL A 203 1.43 -11.84 14.89
C VAL A 203 1.37 -11.62 16.40
N MET A 204 0.86 -12.61 17.15
CA MET A 204 0.71 -12.55 18.59
C MET A 204 2.00 -12.79 19.38
N GLU A 205 3.07 -13.27 18.74
CA GLU A 205 4.31 -13.66 19.44
C GLU A 205 5.27 -12.48 19.69
N PRO A 206 5.53 -11.58 18.72
CA PRO A 206 6.50 -10.53 18.91
C PRO A 206 5.94 -9.34 19.69
N LEU A 207 6.83 -8.68 20.40
CA LEU A 207 6.58 -7.28 20.78
C LEU A 207 6.89 -6.38 19.56
N LEU A 208 6.05 -5.39 19.38
CA LEU A 208 6.27 -4.30 18.41
C LEU A 208 7.38 -3.37 18.91
N SER A 209 7.80 -2.40 18.09
CA SER A 209 8.92 -1.52 18.44
C SER A 209 8.64 -0.62 19.65
N ASN A 210 7.37 -0.38 19.95
CA ASN A 210 6.89 0.35 21.13
C ASN A 210 6.81 -0.52 22.41
N GLY A 211 7.11 -1.82 22.31
CA GLY A 211 7.06 -2.76 23.42
C GLY A 211 5.68 -3.40 23.68
N GLU A 212 4.68 -3.08 22.87
CA GLU A 212 3.33 -3.66 22.96
C GLU A 212 3.22 -4.96 22.15
N THR A 213 2.32 -5.84 22.54
CA THR A 213 1.85 -6.92 21.69
C THR A 213 0.95 -6.35 20.57
N ALA A 214 0.75 -7.10 19.49
CA ALA A 214 -0.15 -6.67 18.42
C ALA A 214 -1.60 -6.46 18.91
N ALA A 215 -2.05 -7.21 19.93
CA ALA A 215 -3.36 -7.03 20.53
C ALA A 215 -3.46 -5.70 21.27
N GLU A 216 -2.54 -5.42 22.21
CA GLU A 216 -2.48 -4.17 22.96
C GLU A 216 -2.38 -2.95 22.04
N PHE A 217 -1.56 -3.06 20.99
CA PHE A 217 -1.42 -2.03 19.99
C PHE A 217 -2.73 -1.74 19.24
N LEU A 218 -3.45 -2.78 18.80
CA LEU A 218 -4.75 -2.60 18.13
C LEU A 218 -5.79 -2.00 19.06
N GLU A 219 -5.84 -2.43 20.33
CA GLU A 219 -6.72 -1.84 21.35
C GLU A 219 -6.39 -0.35 21.59
N SER A 220 -5.11 0.01 21.60
CA SER A 220 -4.69 1.42 21.71
C SER A 220 -5.14 2.29 20.52
N LEU A 221 -5.38 1.68 19.36
CA LEU A 221 -5.98 2.32 18.18
C LEU A 221 -7.53 2.32 18.20
N GLY A 222 -8.15 1.83 19.28
CA GLY A 222 -9.59 1.76 19.44
C GLY A 222 -10.24 0.55 18.75
N VAL A 223 -9.45 -0.47 18.38
CA VAL A 223 -9.99 -1.73 17.84
C VAL A 223 -10.48 -2.61 18.98
N VAL A 224 -11.71 -3.10 18.88
CA VAL A 224 -12.28 -4.07 19.82
C VAL A 224 -11.88 -5.47 19.37
N LEU A 225 -11.29 -6.25 20.29
CA LEU A 225 -10.90 -7.64 20.03
C LEU A 225 -11.92 -8.60 20.65
N GLU A 226 -12.44 -9.56 19.86
CA GLU A 226 -13.43 -10.58 20.26
C GLU A 226 -12.97 -12.01 19.94
#